data_2cf0c93e86855c7d0d5cd936e357be99
#
_entry.id   2cf0c93e86855c7d0d5cd936e357be99
#
_cell.length_a   1.000
_cell.length_b   1.000
_cell.length_c   1.000
_cell.angle_alpha   90.00
_cell.angle_beta   90.00
_cell.angle_gamma   90.00
#
_symmetry.space_group_name_H-M   'P 1'
#
loop_
_entity.id
_entity.type
_entity.pdbx_description
1 polymer ?
#
loop_
_entity_poly.entity_id
_entity_poly.type
_entity_poly.pdbx_seq_one_letter_code
_entity_poly.pdbx_strand_id
1 'polypeptide(L)'
;RTFDLRYINAMIAHHRGAMLLATQAGTQTQRQEMKDLSAMILRDEPKAIDELYTWKKDWYGDTKQVKDPIVSNLGTYDEKFDLRFLNALIAHHEAGLLMTKEIKTKSSRTEILNNADAVDTFLTTTLKLFKDWRTQWYNI
;
A
#
# COMPACT_ATOMS: atom_id res chain seq x y z
N ARG A 1 -0.81 -8.40 21.99
CA ARG A 1 0.05 -7.22 22.22
C ARG A 1 1.15 -7.15 21.16
N THR A 2 1.93 -8.21 21.01
CA THR A 2 2.95 -8.27 19.95
C THR A 2 2.32 -8.29 18.55
N PHE A 3 1.10 -8.74 18.43
CA PHE A 3 0.39 -8.69 17.14
C PHE A 3 0.25 -7.26 16.63
N ASP A 4 -0.05 -6.31 17.51
CA ASP A 4 -0.19 -4.91 17.11
C ASP A 4 1.12 -4.33 16.61
N LEU A 5 2.23 -4.59 17.31
CA LEU A 5 3.54 -4.11 16.87
C LEU A 5 3.95 -4.74 15.52
N ARG A 6 3.70 -6.03 15.35
CA ARG A 6 3.98 -6.68 14.06
C ARG A 6 3.14 -6.10 12.94
N TYR A 7 1.87 -5.82 13.21
CA TYR A 7 0.99 -5.18 12.23
C TYR A 7 1.51 -3.80 11.86
N ILE A 8 1.89 -2.99 12.86
CA ILE A 8 2.44 -1.65 12.62
C ILE A 8 3.68 -1.73 11.72
N ASN A 9 4.64 -2.59 12.06
CA ASN A 9 5.86 -2.74 11.27
C ASN A 9 5.57 -3.23 9.86
N ALA A 10 4.69 -4.22 9.73
CA ALA A 10 4.33 -4.77 8.43
C ALA A 10 3.58 -3.76 7.57
N MET A 11 2.70 -2.95 8.17
CA MET A 11 1.93 -1.95 7.43
C MET A 11 2.80 -0.76 7.02
N ILE A 12 3.79 -0.38 7.84
CA ILE A 12 4.78 0.62 7.44
C ILE A 12 5.51 0.14 6.17
N ALA A 13 6.00 -1.10 6.18
CA ALA A 13 6.66 -1.66 5.00
C ALA A 13 5.73 -1.73 3.81
N HIS A 14 4.47 -2.11 4.03
CA HIS A 14 3.46 -2.19 2.97
C HIS A 14 3.22 -0.82 2.33
N HIS A 15 3.06 0.23 3.13
CA HIS A 15 2.90 1.60 2.61
C HIS A 15 4.15 2.07 1.86
N ARG A 16 5.33 1.74 2.37
CA ARG A 16 6.58 2.04 1.67
C ARG A 16 6.66 1.33 0.33
N GLY A 17 6.19 0.09 0.27
CA GLY A 17 6.15 -0.66 -0.99
C GLY A 17 5.30 0.02 -2.06
N ALA A 18 4.13 0.55 -1.68
CA ALA A 18 3.28 1.31 -2.59
C ALA A 18 4.01 2.56 -3.11
N MET A 19 4.73 3.27 -2.22
CA MET A 19 5.51 4.45 -2.62
C MET A 19 6.63 4.10 -3.59
N LEU A 20 7.32 2.99 -3.36
CA LEU A 20 8.39 2.54 -4.26
C LEU A 20 7.85 2.19 -5.65
N LEU A 21 6.69 1.55 -5.72
CA LEU A 21 6.02 1.28 -7.00
C LEU A 21 5.59 2.59 -7.68
N ALA A 22 4.98 3.50 -6.93
CA ALA A 22 4.51 4.78 -7.46
C ALA A 22 5.67 5.66 -7.95
N THR A 23 6.82 5.60 -7.29
CA THR A 23 8.02 6.33 -7.72
C THR A 23 8.48 5.86 -9.10
N GLN A 24 8.49 4.54 -9.32
CA GLN A 24 8.81 4.01 -10.65
C GLN A 24 7.79 4.44 -11.70
N ALA A 25 6.51 4.27 -11.37
CA ALA A 25 5.45 4.54 -12.33
C ALA A 25 5.33 6.01 -12.69
N GLY A 26 5.49 6.89 -11.71
CA GLY A 26 5.30 8.34 -11.91
C GLY A 26 6.23 8.96 -12.94
N THR A 27 7.42 8.37 -13.13
CA THR A 27 8.39 8.86 -14.11
C THR A 27 8.24 8.22 -15.49
N GLN A 28 7.46 7.15 -15.60
CA GLN A 28 7.37 6.35 -16.81
C GLN A 28 5.99 6.39 -17.46
N THR A 29 4.91 6.38 -16.64
CA THR A 29 3.56 6.27 -17.18
C THR A 29 3.17 7.49 -18.01
N GLN A 30 2.27 7.26 -18.97
CA GLN A 30 1.75 8.33 -19.83
C GLN A 30 0.26 8.55 -19.65
N ARG A 31 -0.49 7.59 -19.08
CA ARG A 31 -1.90 7.78 -18.80
C ARG A 31 -2.11 8.73 -17.62
N GLN A 32 -3.01 9.68 -17.77
CA GLN A 32 -3.28 10.66 -16.72
C GLN A 32 -3.75 10.00 -15.42
N GLU A 33 -4.60 8.97 -15.54
CA GLU A 33 -5.08 8.21 -14.37
C GLU A 33 -3.94 7.61 -13.57
N MET A 34 -2.91 7.10 -14.26
CA MET A 34 -1.75 6.51 -13.60
C MET A 34 -0.83 7.57 -12.99
N LYS A 35 -0.70 8.71 -13.66
CA LYS A 35 0.04 9.86 -13.10
C LYS A 35 -0.62 10.36 -11.83
N ASP A 36 -1.94 10.51 -11.85
CA ASP A 36 -2.71 10.99 -10.72
C ASP A 36 -2.66 9.99 -9.55
N LEU A 37 -2.76 8.70 -9.85
CA LEU A 37 -2.66 7.64 -8.85
C LEU A 37 -1.28 7.66 -8.17
N SER A 38 -0.22 7.75 -8.96
CA SER A 38 1.15 7.79 -8.43
C SER A 38 1.35 9.02 -7.54
N ALA A 39 0.86 10.17 -7.97
CA ALA A 39 0.95 11.41 -7.18
C ALA A 39 0.16 11.29 -5.87
N MET A 40 -1.01 10.68 -5.89
CA MET A 40 -1.83 10.48 -4.70
C MET A 40 -1.11 9.57 -3.69
N ILE A 41 -0.55 8.47 -4.16
CA ILE A 41 0.20 7.54 -3.31
C ILE A 41 1.37 8.26 -2.63
N LEU A 42 2.15 9.00 -3.40
CA LEU A 42 3.32 9.71 -2.86
C LEU A 42 2.95 10.86 -1.93
N ARG A 43 1.75 11.42 -2.06
CA ARG A 43 1.24 12.46 -1.17
C ARG A 43 0.68 11.88 0.13
N ASP A 44 -0.10 10.81 0.04
CA ASP A 44 -0.91 10.34 1.16
C ASP A 44 -0.25 9.24 2.00
N GLU A 45 0.53 8.34 1.39
CA GLU A 45 1.18 7.26 2.13
C GLU A 45 2.13 7.74 3.22
N PRO A 46 2.93 8.81 3.02
CA PRO A 46 3.79 9.30 4.11
C PRO A 46 3.04 9.67 5.38
N LYS A 47 1.82 10.20 5.26
CA LYS A 47 1.00 10.55 6.42
C LYS A 47 0.59 9.31 7.22
N ALA A 48 0.19 8.27 6.51
CA ALA A 48 -0.17 7.00 7.14
C ALA A 48 1.04 6.35 7.82
N ILE A 49 2.20 6.42 7.19
CA ILE A 49 3.46 5.91 7.75
C ILE A 49 3.82 6.65 9.04
N ASP A 50 3.72 7.98 9.02
CA ASP A 50 4.05 8.80 10.19
C ASP A 50 3.17 8.44 11.39
N GLU A 51 1.89 8.21 11.19
CA GLU A 51 0.97 7.79 12.25
C GLU A 51 1.40 6.45 12.85
N LEU A 52 1.77 5.50 12.02
CA LEU A 52 2.21 4.18 12.49
C LEU A 52 3.51 4.27 13.27
N TYR A 53 4.46 5.09 12.84
CA TYR A 53 5.69 5.34 13.60
C TYR A 53 5.41 6.01 14.93
N THR A 54 4.45 6.93 14.99
CA THR A 54 4.05 7.58 16.22
C THR A 54 3.51 6.56 17.22
N TRP A 55 2.64 5.66 16.79
CA TRP A 55 2.10 4.60 17.66
C TRP A 55 3.19 3.65 18.14
N LYS A 56 4.10 3.27 17.25
CA LYS A 56 5.23 2.41 17.59
C LYS A 56 6.07 3.00 18.69
N LYS A 57 6.37 4.28 18.59
CA LYS A 57 7.14 5.02 19.60
C LYS A 57 6.34 5.17 20.89
N ASP A 58 5.09 5.64 20.80
CA ASP A 58 4.30 5.99 21.98
C ASP A 58 3.89 4.76 22.78
N TRP A 59 3.55 3.67 22.11
CA TRP A 59 3.04 2.48 22.79
C TRP A 59 4.12 1.48 23.20
N TYR A 60 5.23 1.44 22.49
CA TYR A 60 6.27 0.43 22.67
C TYR A 60 7.65 1.01 22.96
N GLY A 61 7.80 2.33 22.91
CA GLY A 61 9.13 2.96 23.02
C GLY A 61 10.07 2.53 21.89
N ASP A 62 9.53 2.08 20.80
CA ASP A 62 10.30 1.54 19.67
C ASP A 62 10.46 2.61 18.59
N THR A 63 11.71 3.02 18.36
CA THR A 63 12.06 4.04 17.38
C THR A 63 12.84 3.47 16.19
N LYS A 64 12.90 2.14 16.07
CA LYS A 64 13.65 1.51 14.98
C LYS A 64 12.98 1.77 13.65
N GLN A 65 13.81 2.06 12.65
CA GLN A 65 13.36 2.19 11.27
C GLN A 65 12.98 0.83 10.71
N VAL A 66 11.88 0.79 9.98
CA VAL A 66 11.46 -0.40 9.25
C VAL A 66 12.16 -0.38 7.89
N LYS A 67 12.75 -1.51 7.52
CA LYS A 67 13.42 -1.66 6.22
C LYS A 67 12.41 -1.55 5.07
N ASP A 68 12.83 -0.90 4.00
CA ASP A 68 12.03 -0.87 2.77
C ASP A 68 11.90 -2.29 2.21
N PRO A 69 10.71 -2.66 1.74
CA PRO A 69 10.53 -3.94 1.07
C PRO A 69 11.15 -3.93 -0.32
N ILE A 70 11.41 -5.11 -0.85
CA ILE A 70 11.76 -5.27 -2.25
C ILE A 70 10.46 -5.34 -3.04
N VAL A 71 10.31 -4.46 -4.04
CA VAL A 71 9.13 -4.42 -4.91
C VAL A 71 9.51 -4.80 -6.34
N SER A 72 8.51 -5.10 -7.16
CA SER A 72 8.72 -5.44 -8.56
C SER A 72 9.41 -4.31 -9.30
N ASN A 73 10.37 -4.66 -10.15
CA ASN A 73 10.96 -3.71 -11.10
C ASN A 73 10.00 -3.62 -12.30
N LEU A 74 9.41 -2.44 -12.49
CA LEU A 74 8.43 -2.24 -13.56
C LEU A 74 9.08 -2.03 -14.92
N GLY A 75 10.39 -1.78 -14.96
CA GLY A 75 11.13 -1.56 -16.21
C GLY A 75 10.85 -0.20 -16.83
N THR A 76 11.32 -0.05 -18.08
CA THR A 76 11.08 1.16 -18.84
C THR A 76 9.70 1.11 -19.50
N TYR A 77 9.20 2.28 -19.89
CA TYR A 77 7.89 2.40 -20.51
C TYR A 77 7.82 1.61 -21.82
N ASP A 78 6.73 0.88 -22.00
CA ASP A 78 6.27 0.29 -23.24
C ASP A 78 4.74 0.19 -23.17
N GLU A 79 4.12 -0.43 -24.17
CA GLU A 79 2.66 -0.55 -24.25
C GLU A 79 2.05 -1.26 -23.03
N LYS A 80 2.82 -2.10 -22.34
CA LYS A 80 2.36 -2.90 -21.21
C LYS A 80 2.86 -2.38 -19.88
N PHE A 81 3.47 -1.21 -19.85
CA PHE A 81 4.00 -0.66 -18.59
C PHE A 81 2.90 -0.52 -17.55
N ASP A 82 1.78 0.09 -17.91
CA ASP A 82 0.68 0.29 -16.97
C ASP A 82 0.04 -1.03 -16.53
N LEU A 83 0.06 -2.06 -17.38
CA LEU A 83 -0.37 -3.40 -16.99
C LEU A 83 0.54 -3.96 -15.88
N ARG A 84 1.86 -3.81 -16.03
CA ARG A 84 2.80 -4.26 -15.02
C ARG A 84 2.60 -3.50 -13.69
N PHE A 85 2.35 -2.20 -13.77
CA PHE A 85 2.06 -1.39 -12.59
C PHE A 85 0.76 -1.83 -11.93
N LEU A 86 -0.32 -1.99 -12.69
CA LEU A 86 -1.61 -2.44 -12.17
C LEU A 86 -1.48 -3.83 -11.53
N ASN A 87 -0.83 -4.78 -12.20
CA ASN A 87 -0.65 -6.12 -11.65
C ASN A 87 0.15 -6.10 -10.35
N ALA A 88 1.20 -5.28 -10.26
CA ALA A 88 1.97 -5.13 -9.03
C ALA A 88 1.12 -4.55 -7.90
N LEU A 89 0.31 -3.52 -8.19
CA LEU A 89 -0.58 -2.91 -7.20
C LEU A 89 -1.70 -3.87 -6.78
N ILE A 90 -2.26 -4.63 -7.71
CA ILE A 90 -3.30 -5.61 -7.39
C ILE A 90 -2.76 -6.64 -6.40
N ALA A 91 -1.61 -7.22 -6.68
CA ALA A 91 -0.99 -8.19 -5.78
C ALA A 91 -0.65 -7.54 -4.42
N HIS A 92 -0.16 -6.31 -4.45
CA HIS A 92 0.19 -5.56 -3.24
C HIS A 92 -1.06 -5.28 -2.39
N HIS A 93 -2.17 -4.89 -3.00
CA HIS A 93 -3.44 -4.65 -2.31
C HIS A 93 -4.01 -5.94 -1.72
N GLU A 94 -3.94 -7.05 -2.45
CA GLU A 94 -4.41 -8.34 -1.95
C GLU A 94 -3.62 -8.77 -0.72
N ALA A 95 -2.30 -8.57 -0.73
CA ALA A 95 -1.46 -8.84 0.44
C ALA A 95 -1.85 -7.96 1.64
N GLY A 96 -2.12 -6.68 1.39
CA GLY A 96 -2.57 -5.76 2.44
C GLY A 96 -3.89 -6.16 3.06
N LEU A 97 -4.83 -6.67 2.26
CA LEU A 97 -6.13 -7.15 2.75
C LEU A 97 -5.99 -8.37 3.65
N LEU A 98 -5.01 -9.24 3.40
CA LEU A 98 -4.71 -10.35 4.31
C LEU A 98 -4.23 -9.82 5.67
N MET A 99 -3.42 -8.76 5.65
CA MET A 99 -2.90 -8.15 6.88
C MET A 99 -4.03 -7.54 7.72
N THR A 100 -4.91 -6.76 7.09
CA THR A 100 -6.03 -6.14 7.81
C THR A 100 -7.00 -7.18 8.34
N LYS A 101 -7.27 -8.22 7.57
CA LYS A 101 -8.15 -9.31 8.00
C LYS A 101 -7.59 -10.02 9.22
N GLU A 102 -6.30 -10.31 9.22
CA GLU A 102 -5.67 -11.02 10.34
C GLU A 102 -5.68 -10.18 11.61
N ILE A 103 -5.27 -8.91 11.53
CA ILE A 103 -5.18 -8.09 12.73
C ILE A 103 -6.54 -7.88 13.39
N LYS A 104 -7.61 -7.84 12.62
CA LYS A 104 -8.96 -7.68 13.15
C LYS A 104 -9.35 -8.84 14.08
N THR A 105 -8.77 -10.02 13.89
CA THR A 105 -9.00 -11.18 14.74
C THR A 105 -8.06 -11.27 15.92
N LYS A 106 -7.03 -10.42 15.97
CA LYS A 106 -5.96 -10.49 16.98
C LYS A 106 -5.91 -9.29 17.91
N SER A 107 -6.26 -8.10 17.41
CA SER A 107 -6.14 -6.86 18.18
C SER A 107 -7.42 -6.55 18.94
N SER A 108 -7.25 -5.91 20.11
CA SER A 108 -8.36 -5.29 20.84
C SER A 108 -8.17 -3.78 20.98
N ARG A 109 -7.11 -3.22 20.38
CA ARG A 109 -6.82 -1.78 20.47
C ARG A 109 -7.65 -1.02 19.45
N THR A 110 -8.45 -0.07 19.90
CA THR A 110 -9.37 0.68 19.05
C THR A 110 -8.67 1.36 17.88
N GLU A 111 -7.52 1.99 18.11
CA GLU A 111 -6.78 2.68 17.06
C GLU A 111 -6.32 1.72 15.96
N ILE A 112 -5.87 0.53 16.35
CA ILE A 112 -5.45 -0.50 15.37
C ILE A 112 -6.65 -1.02 14.58
N LEU A 113 -7.76 -1.31 15.27
CA LEU A 113 -8.96 -1.81 14.59
C LEU A 113 -9.53 -0.76 13.62
N ASN A 114 -9.54 0.51 14.01
CA ASN A 114 -9.99 1.60 13.13
C ASN A 114 -9.05 1.77 11.94
N ASN A 115 -7.74 1.67 12.16
CA ASN A 115 -6.76 1.72 11.08
C ASN A 115 -6.99 0.57 10.10
N ALA A 116 -7.15 -0.65 10.61
CA ALA A 116 -7.39 -1.82 9.76
C ALA A 116 -8.67 -1.67 8.93
N ASP A 117 -9.73 -1.14 9.53
CA ASP A 117 -10.98 -0.90 8.80
C ASP A 117 -10.80 0.15 7.70
N ALA A 118 -10.12 1.26 7.99
CA ALA A 118 -9.88 2.31 7.01
C ALA A 118 -9.00 1.80 5.86
N VAL A 119 -7.95 1.07 6.17
CA VAL A 119 -7.06 0.49 5.15
C VAL A 119 -7.82 -0.54 4.31
N ASP A 120 -8.59 -1.42 4.96
CA ASP A 120 -9.41 -2.42 4.27
C ASP A 120 -10.35 -1.77 3.25
N THR A 121 -11.09 -0.74 3.67
CA THR A 121 -12.02 -0.02 2.79
C THR A 121 -11.30 0.61 1.61
N PHE A 122 -10.18 1.28 1.87
CA PHE A 122 -9.38 1.90 0.81
C PHE A 122 -8.86 0.85 -0.18
N LEU A 123 -8.28 -0.23 0.33
CA LEU A 123 -7.70 -1.28 -0.53
C LEU A 123 -8.78 -1.98 -1.34
N THR A 124 -9.93 -2.27 -0.75
CA THR A 124 -11.04 -2.93 -1.45
C THR A 124 -11.55 -2.07 -2.60
N THR A 125 -11.75 -0.78 -2.34
CA THR A 125 -12.24 0.17 -3.34
C THR A 125 -11.25 0.34 -4.49
N THR A 126 -9.98 0.54 -4.16
CA THR A 126 -8.95 0.76 -5.18
C THR A 126 -8.60 -0.52 -5.93
N LEU A 127 -8.67 -1.68 -5.28
CA LEU A 127 -8.47 -2.96 -5.95
C LEU A 127 -9.47 -3.16 -7.09
N LYS A 128 -10.74 -2.84 -6.82
CA LYS A 128 -11.78 -2.89 -7.86
C LYS A 128 -11.46 -1.93 -9.01
N LEU A 129 -11.05 -0.72 -8.68
CA LEU A 129 -10.68 0.30 -9.68
C LEU A 129 -9.52 -0.20 -10.56
N PHE A 130 -8.49 -0.79 -9.96
CA PHE A 130 -7.34 -1.32 -10.70
C PHE A 130 -7.75 -2.44 -11.66
N LYS A 131 -8.63 -3.34 -11.21
CA LYS A 131 -9.13 -4.43 -12.05
C LYS A 131 -10.00 -3.90 -13.18
N ASP A 132 -10.81 -2.88 -12.92
CA ASP A 132 -11.64 -2.24 -13.94
C ASP A 132 -10.75 -1.57 -15.00
N TRP A 133 -9.72 -0.83 -14.60
CA TRP A 133 -8.76 -0.24 -15.54
C TRP A 133 -8.03 -1.30 -16.34
N ARG A 134 -7.62 -2.39 -15.70
CA ARG A 134 -6.93 -3.48 -16.39
C ARG A 134 -7.80 -4.08 -17.49
N THR A 135 -9.08 -4.30 -17.19
CA THR A 135 -10.04 -4.79 -18.18
C THR A 135 -10.25 -3.77 -19.28
N GLN A 136 -10.45 -2.50 -18.92
CA GLN A 136 -10.73 -1.43 -19.88
C GLN A 136 -9.57 -1.20 -20.85
N TRP A 137 -8.34 -1.23 -20.35
CA TRP A 137 -7.16 -0.89 -21.17
C TRP A 137 -6.49 -2.09 -21.83
N TYR A 138 -6.60 -3.27 -21.25
CA TYR A 138 -5.88 -4.45 -21.72
C TYR A 138 -6.78 -5.65 -21.98
N ASN A 139 -8.07 -5.52 -21.71
CA ASN A 139 -9.05 -6.58 -21.95
C ASN A 139 -8.73 -7.87 -21.16
N ILE A 140 -8.28 -7.71 -19.94
CA ILE A 140 -7.95 -8.85 -19.06
C ILE A 140 -8.89 -8.88 -17.81
#